data_7617dffd1659decb3d4db700afad4b0f
#
_entry.id   7617dffd1659decb3d4db700afad4b0f
#
_cell.length_a   1.000
_cell.length_b   1.000
_cell.length_c   1.000
_cell.angle_alpha   90.00
_cell.angle_beta   90.00
_cell.angle_gamma   90.00
#
_symmetry.space_group_name_H-M   'P 1'
#
loop_
_entity.id
_entity.type
_entity.pdbx_description
1 polymer ?
#
loop_
_entity_poly.entity_id
_entity_poly.type
_entity_poly.pdbx_seq_one_letter_code
_entity_poly.pdbx_strand_id
1 'polypeptide(L)'
;MNQNSSMEPVEHKNDGYYHSLRRNMLLTIIIVSITPMILVSASILYQFNVSYEEKIEAHLKTLVKKHKQNINSFLKEKSSNIGSLAKTFSFEEMSDESFLKDRLTVLQEGYGPAFVDLGVINSRGVQVAYAGPFNLREAVYSSAEWFRKAMETDKVYVSDVFLGIRGLPHFIVAVKDNWNGEPWILRATIDFVTFNNLVKNIRIGETGFAFILNREGEFQTKPLHNIIPTKEPYAGFLRNEANLKGKITLIEQTNATGIENIYVAAFLKGGEWLLVYQQRASDAFRDLRNAFKVTLVIILLGSIGIMSMAYVLSKKMGSRIAKMDREKQMMSSQMVETGKLAAIGELAAGIAHEINNPVAIMVEESGWIEDLLSEEDLKGSQNLDEFNRALRQINTQGKRCKEITHKLLSFARKTDSRVQDVQINELLREVAYLSEQRAKYSNTVISTSLDENLPSAKVSESELQQVFLNLINNSLDAMEKTGGNIHIATQLVNGTEGRDIIIRIEDDGCGIPKANLSKIFDPFFTTKPVGKGTGLGLSICYGIIKKMGGSIEARSVIDGGTTFILKLPLPKSEKENS
;
A
#
# COMPACT_ATOMS: atom_id res chain seq x y z
N MET A 1 -40.27 28.18 34.98
CA MET A 1 -39.65 26.95 35.53
C MET A 1 -39.36 26.02 34.35
N ASN A 2 -38.09 25.73 34.17
CA ASN A 2 -37.51 24.99 33.06
C ASN A 2 -38.13 23.61 32.82
N GLN A 3 -38.48 23.35 31.55
CA GLN A 3 -38.51 22.01 31.00
C GLN A 3 -37.69 22.02 29.70
N ASN A 4 -36.39 21.89 29.86
CA ASN A 4 -35.48 21.39 28.84
C ASN A 4 -35.45 19.85 29.02
N SER A 5 -36.20 19.12 28.23
CA SER A 5 -36.01 17.68 28.05
C SER A 5 -35.33 17.47 26.69
N SER A 6 -34.08 17.19 26.81
CA SER A 6 -33.10 16.66 25.87
C SER A 6 -33.68 15.86 24.72
N MET A 7 -33.65 16.45 23.52
CA MET A 7 -33.47 15.73 22.26
C MET A 7 -32.04 15.20 22.25
N GLU A 8 -31.81 13.93 22.57
CA GLU A 8 -30.58 13.25 22.20
C GLU A 8 -30.61 12.96 20.70
N PRO A 9 -29.61 13.43 19.96
CA PRO A 9 -29.67 13.38 18.53
C PRO A 9 -29.20 12.04 17.99
N VAL A 10 -29.85 11.56 16.98
CA VAL A 10 -29.43 10.52 16.02
C VAL A 10 -28.02 10.81 15.41
N GLU A 11 -27.42 11.98 15.69
CA GLU A 11 -26.11 12.41 15.24
C GLU A 11 -24.94 11.56 15.77
N HIS A 12 -25.02 11.00 17.00
CA HIS A 12 -23.89 10.26 17.59
C HIS A 12 -23.57 8.90 16.95
N LYS A 13 -24.54 8.23 16.32
CA LYS A 13 -24.29 6.95 15.62
C LYS A 13 -23.57 7.12 14.29
N ASN A 14 -23.74 8.27 13.64
CA ASN A 14 -23.10 8.56 12.36
C ASN A 14 -21.65 9.04 12.47
N ASP A 15 -21.25 9.71 13.55
CA ASP A 15 -19.88 10.21 13.73
C ASP A 15 -18.86 9.07 13.83
N GLY A 16 -19.17 7.98 14.52
CA GLY A 16 -18.32 6.80 14.59
C GLY A 16 -18.08 6.13 13.24
N TYR A 17 -19.10 6.08 12.39
CA TYR A 17 -19.01 5.53 11.04
C TYR A 17 -18.08 6.36 10.14
N TYR A 18 -18.27 7.68 10.09
CA TYR A 18 -17.42 8.56 9.27
C TYR A 18 -15.97 8.61 9.78
N HIS A 19 -15.77 8.49 11.08
CA HIS A 19 -14.43 8.40 11.67
C HIS A 19 -13.72 7.09 11.26
N SER A 20 -14.41 5.97 11.31
CA SER A 20 -13.91 4.68 10.84
C SER A 20 -13.64 4.69 9.34
N LEU A 21 -14.55 5.24 8.54
CA LEU A 21 -14.39 5.37 7.10
C LEU A 21 -13.15 6.19 6.73
N ARG A 22 -12.95 7.35 7.37
CA ARG A 22 -11.76 8.20 7.17
C ARG A 22 -10.48 7.45 7.51
N ARG A 23 -10.45 6.74 8.65
CA ARG A 23 -9.30 5.94 9.08
C ARG A 23 -8.96 4.85 8.08
N ASN A 24 -9.95 4.11 7.62
CA ASN A 24 -9.74 3.04 6.65
C ASN A 24 -9.26 3.58 5.29
N MET A 25 -9.84 4.66 4.80
CA MET A 25 -9.39 5.34 3.58
C MET A 25 -7.94 5.82 3.71
N LEU A 26 -7.59 6.45 4.83
CA LEU A 26 -6.23 6.92 5.11
C LEU A 26 -5.24 5.75 5.12
N LEU A 27 -5.54 4.67 5.84
CA LEU A 27 -4.70 3.48 5.88
C LEU A 27 -4.54 2.83 4.50
N THR A 28 -5.61 2.72 3.73
CA THR A 28 -5.57 2.14 2.38
C THR A 28 -4.67 2.97 1.45
N ILE A 29 -4.82 4.30 1.45
CA ILE A 29 -4.00 5.20 0.61
C ILE A 29 -2.52 5.08 1.02
N ILE A 30 -2.21 5.08 2.32
CA ILE A 30 -0.85 4.95 2.83
C ILE A 30 -0.23 3.62 2.40
N ILE A 31 -0.91 2.50 2.64
CA ILE A 31 -0.40 1.16 2.30
C ILE A 31 -0.17 1.03 0.80
N VAL A 32 -1.15 1.39 -0.02
CA VAL A 32 -1.07 1.25 -1.48
C VAL A 32 0.04 2.13 -2.08
N SER A 33 0.31 3.32 -1.49
CA SER A 33 1.33 4.23 -2.01
C SER A 33 2.73 3.96 -1.47
N ILE A 34 2.88 3.62 -0.19
CA ILE A 34 4.21 3.43 0.44
C ILE A 34 4.77 2.04 0.11
N THR A 35 3.95 1.00 0.06
CA THR A 35 4.44 -0.37 -0.19
C THR A 35 5.20 -0.51 -1.51
N PRO A 36 4.68 -0.06 -2.67
CA PRO A 36 5.44 -0.12 -3.93
C PRO A 36 6.70 0.74 -3.89
N MET A 37 6.66 1.92 -3.26
CA MET A 37 7.81 2.81 -3.12
C MET A 37 8.95 2.12 -2.36
N ILE A 38 8.65 1.45 -1.24
CA ILE A 38 9.64 0.72 -0.45
C ILE A 38 10.18 -0.48 -1.25
N LEU A 39 9.31 -1.27 -1.88
CA LEU A 39 9.71 -2.45 -2.64
C LEU A 39 10.63 -2.10 -3.82
N VAL A 40 10.26 -1.08 -4.59
CA VAL A 40 11.08 -0.61 -5.73
C VAL A 40 12.42 -0.06 -5.22
N SER A 41 12.41 0.77 -4.17
CA SER A 41 13.65 1.32 -3.60
C SER A 41 14.55 0.22 -3.04
N ALA A 42 14.00 -0.75 -2.35
CA ALA A 42 14.76 -1.89 -1.82
C ALA A 42 15.37 -2.74 -2.96
N SER A 43 14.59 -3.00 -4.02
CA SER A 43 15.07 -3.73 -5.19
C SER A 43 16.21 -3.01 -5.90
N ILE A 44 16.06 -1.69 -6.12
CA ILE A 44 17.10 -0.86 -6.76
C ILE A 44 18.37 -0.84 -5.89
N LEU A 45 18.22 -0.62 -4.58
CA LEU A 45 19.35 -0.60 -3.66
C LEU A 45 20.07 -1.94 -3.62
N TYR A 46 19.33 -3.05 -3.59
CA TYR A 46 19.92 -4.39 -3.63
C TYR A 46 20.71 -4.62 -4.92
N GLN A 47 20.11 -4.32 -6.08
CA GLN A 47 20.79 -4.48 -7.37
C GLN A 47 21.99 -3.54 -7.52
N PHE A 48 21.87 -2.31 -7.01
CA PHE A 48 22.97 -1.35 -6.98
C PHE A 48 24.13 -1.84 -6.10
N ASN A 49 23.82 -2.37 -4.90
CA ASN A 49 24.84 -2.95 -4.00
C ASN A 49 25.62 -4.06 -4.68
N VAL A 50 24.95 -5.06 -5.25
CA VAL A 50 25.59 -6.19 -5.92
C VAL A 50 26.45 -5.71 -7.10
N SER A 51 25.88 -4.86 -7.96
CA SER A 51 26.59 -4.33 -9.14
C SER A 51 27.79 -3.46 -8.75
N TYR A 52 27.68 -2.70 -7.64
CA TYR A 52 28.76 -1.84 -7.16
C TYR A 52 29.90 -2.64 -6.58
N GLU A 53 29.64 -3.69 -5.80
CA GLU A 53 30.64 -4.62 -5.28
C GLU A 53 31.43 -5.29 -6.41
N GLU A 54 30.74 -5.85 -7.41
CA GLU A 54 31.37 -6.43 -8.60
C GLU A 54 32.24 -5.43 -9.35
N LYS A 55 31.78 -4.20 -9.48
CA LYS A 55 32.51 -3.12 -10.18
C LYS A 55 33.77 -2.70 -9.43
N ILE A 56 33.71 -2.58 -8.10
CA ILE A 56 34.89 -2.28 -7.26
C ILE A 56 35.89 -3.42 -7.36
N GLU A 57 35.45 -4.67 -7.22
CA GLU A 57 36.32 -5.85 -7.35
C GLU A 57 37.02 -5.89 -8.71
N ALA A 58 36.28 -5.73 -9.80
CA ALA A 58 36.82 -5.71 -11.15
C ALA A 58 37.82 -4.55 -11.37
N HIS A 59 37.52 -3.36 -10.83
CA HIS A 59 38.38 -2.20 -10.89
C HIS A 59 39.69 -2.43 -10.16
N LEU A 60 39.65 -2.92 -8.93
CA LEU A 60 40.84 -3.22 -8.13
C LEU A 60 41.70 -4.32 -8.76
N LYS A 61 41.09 -5.38 -9.28
CA LYS A 61 41.81 -6.45 -10.01
C LYS A 61 42.49 -5.90 -11.27
N THR A 62 41.80 -5.05 -12.03
CA THR A 62 42.34 -4.44 -13.26
C THR A 62 43.54 -3.54 -12.94
N LEU A 63 43.43 -2.75 -11.88
CA LEU A 63 44.51 -1.88 -11.42
C LEU A 63 45.73 -2.68 -11.01
N VAL A 64 45.58 -3.67 -10.13
CA VAL A 64 46.68 -4.54 -9.67
C VAL A 64 47.31 -5.27 -10.87
N LYS A 65 46.51 -5.72 -11.84
CA LYS A 65 47.00 -6.32 -13.07
C LYS A 65 47.90 -5.38 -13.87
N LYS A 66 47.51 -4.10 -14.05
CA LYS A 66 48.31 -3.09 -14.73
C LYS A 66 49.62 -2.84 -14.02
N HIS A 67 49.60 -2.67 -12.71
CA HIS A 67 50.80 -2.44 -11.92
C HIS A 67 51.72 -3.66 -11.88
N LYS A 68 51.17 -4.88 -11.76
CA LYS A 68 51.91 -6.13 -11.95
C LYS A 68 52.65 -6.13 -13.28
N GLN A 69 52.00 -5.78 -14.38
CA GLN A 69 52.64 -5.73 -15.71
C GLN A 69 53.75 -4.69 -15.75
N ASN A 70 53.52 -3.48 -15.23
CA ASN A 70 54.52 -2.42 -15.18
C ASN A 70 55.78 -2.82 -14.40
N ILE A 71 55.60 -3.41 -13.19
CA ILE A 71 56.69 -3.84 -12.33
C ILE A 71 57.47 -5.00 -12.98
N ASN A 72 56.76 -5.99 -13.55
CA ASN A 72 57.40 -7.10 -14.22
C ASN A 72 58.16 -6.63 -15.49
N SER A 73 57.62 -5.67 -16.24
CA SER A 73 58.28 -5.07 -17.40
C SER A 73 59.54 -4.34 -16.98
N PHE A 74 59.49 -3.57 -15.89
CA PHE A 74 60.66 -2.91 -15.31
C PHE A 74 61.75 -3.92 -14.92
N LEU A 75 61.40 -4.96 -14.16
CA LEU A 75 62.36 -6.00 -13.77
C LEU A 75 62.93 -6.73 -14.99
N LYS A 76 62.10 -7.08 -15.95
CA LYS A 76 62.48 -7.73 -17.20
C LYS A 76 63.45 -6.85 -18.04
N GLU A 77 63.12 -5.56 -18.18
CA GLU A 77 63.98 -4.61 -18.88
C GLU A 77 65.35 -4.49 -18.25
N LYS A 78 65.41 -4.28 -16.91
CA LYS A 78 66.69 -4.18 -16.19
C LYS A 78 67.48 -5.48 -16.29
N SER A 79 66.80 -6.63 -16.16
CA SER A 79 67.43 -7.95 -16.34
C SER A 79 67.94 -8.17 -17.76
N SER A 80 67.20 -7.76 -18.78
CA SER A 80 67.64 -7.89 -20.19
C SER A 80 68.83 -7.02 -20.49
N ASN A 81 68.87 -5.79 -19.95
CA ASN A 81 70.00 -4.87 -20.17
C ASN A 81 71.32 -5.46 -19.63
N ILE A 82 71.32 -5.98 -18.40
CA ILE A 82 72.49 -6.57 -17.81
C ILE A 82 72.84 -7.90 -18.47
N GLY A 83 71.81 -8.71 -18.81
CA GLY A 83 72.02 -9.96 -19.55
C GLY A 83 72.66 -9.75 -20.92
N SER A 84 72.21 -8.69 -21.62
CA SER A 84 72.83 -8.32 -22.92
C SER A 84 74.30 -7.87 -22.75
N LEU A 85 74.58 -7.05 -21.73
CA LEU A 85 75.95 -6.61 -21.48
C LEU A 85 76.88 -7.80 -21.19
N ALA A 86 76.48 -8.71 -20.29
CA ALA A 86 77.27 -9.87 -19.93
C ALA A 86 77.55 -10.83 -21.11
N LYS A 87 76.60 -10.91 -22.07
CA LYS A 87 76.72 -11.78 -23.25
C LYS A 87 77.49 -11.12 -24.40
N THR A 88 77.49 -9.79 -24.46
CA THR A 88 78.10 -9.05 -25.57
C THR A 88 79.57 -8.80 -25.34
N PHE A 89 79.97 -8.58 -24.13
CA PHE A 89 81.32 -8.19 -23.78
C PHE A 89 81.99 -9.28 -22.94
N SER A 90 83.30 -9.51 -23.18
CA SER A 90 84.13 -10.49 -22.47
C SER A 90 84.44 -10.08 -21.03
N PHE A 91 84.83 -11.04 -20.21
CA PHE A 91 85.29 -10.78 -18.82
C PHE A 91 86.45 -9.77 -18.81
N GLU A 92 87.42 -9.86 -19.78
CA GLU A 92 88.56 -8.95 -19.86
C GLU A 92 88.08 -7.49 -20.14
N GLU A 93 87.20 -7.30 -21.12
CA GLU A 93 86.67 -5.97 -21.41
C GLU A 93 85.87 -5.36 -20.25
N MET A 94 85.05 -6.17 -19.61
CA MET A 94 84.24 -5.73 -18.47
C MET A 94 85.02 -5.53 -17.19
N SER A 95 86.28 -6.14 -17.09
CA SER A 95 87.20 -5.96 -15.98
C SER A 95 88.02 -4.67 -16.09
N ASP A 96 87.96 -3.96 -17.23
CA ASP A 96 88.51 -2.61 -17.35
C ASP A 96 87.52 -1.59 -16.77
N GLU A 97 87.97 -0.89 -15.68
CA GLU A 97 87.13 0.08 -14.98
C GLU A 97 86.68 1.23 -15.86
N SER A 98 87.48 1.68 -16.82
CA SER A 98 87.08 2.78 -17.72
C SER A 98 85.98 2.32 -18.65
N PHE A 99 86.11 1.14 -19.23
CA PHE A 99 85.08 0.53 -20.06
C PHE A 99 83.78 0.27 -19.28
N LEU A 100 83.88 -0.28 -18.07
CA LEU A 100 82.73 -0.55 -17.21
C LEU A 100 82.00 0.75 -16.84
N LYS A 101 82.76 1.87 -16.63
CA LYS A 101 82.17 3.18 -16.35
C LYS A 101 81.43 3.74 -17.56
N ASP A 102 81.95 3.60 -18.76
CA ASP A 102 81.27 3.99 -19.98
C ASP A 102 79.98 3.20 -20.17
N ARG A 103 79.99 1.88 -19.91
CA ARG A 103 78.78 1.06 -19.98
C ARG A 103 77.73 1.50 -18.95
N LEU A 104 78.14 1.86 -17.74
CA LEU A 104 77.23 2.42 -16.74
C LEU A 104 76.62 3.74 -17.20
N THR A 105 77.46 4.61 -17.78
CA THR A 105 76.97 5.89 -18.33
C THR A 105 75.94 5.69 -19.42
N VAL A 106 76.18 4.80 -20.38
CA VAL A 106 75.20 4.46 -21.43
C VAL A 106 73.92 3.89 -20.86
N LEU A 107 73.99 3.04 -19.80
CA LEU A 107 72.77 2.56 -19.12
C LEU A 107 72.03 3.68 -18.43
N GLN A 108 72.70 4.62 -17.79
CA GLN A 108 72.06 5.75 -17.09
C GLN A 108 71.46 6.75 -18.07
N GLU A 109 72.14 7.02 -19.21
CA GLU A 109 71.58 7.89 -20.28
C GLU A 109 70.34 7.27 -20.93
N GLY A 110 70.37 5.96 -21.22
CA GLY A 110 69.27 5.29 -21.92
C GLY A 110 68.09 4.93 -20.99
N TYR A 111 68.33 4.69 -19.71
CA TYR A 111 67.29 4.17 -18.81
C TYR A 111 67.14 4.96 -17.51
N GLY A 112 67.71 6.15 -17.45
CA GLY A 112 67.65 7.03 -16.26
C GLY A 112 68.46 6.52 -15.07
N PRO A 113 68.27 7.13 -13.89
CA PRO A 113 69.11 6.84 -12.69
C PRO A 113 68.79 5.49 -12.03
N ALA A 114 68.09 4.57 -12.68
CA ALA A 114 67.72 3.29 -12.13
C ALA A 114 68.96 2.38 -11.86
N PHE A 115 69.99 2.50 -12.67
CA PHE A 115 71.28 1.79 -12.44
C PHE A 115 72.22 2.66 -11.60
N VAL A 116 72.53 2.20 -10.37
CA VAL A 116 73.42 2.93 -9.45
C VAL A 116 74.88 2.64 -9.74
N ASP A 117 75.21 1.39 -9.98
CA ASP A 117 76.56 0.92 -10.23
C ASP A 117 76.59 -0.43 -10.96
N LEU A 118 77.73 -0.74 -11.54
CA LEU A 118 78.10 -2.02 -12.11
C LEU A 118 79.31 -2.59 -11.36
N GLY A 119 79.35 -3.89 -11.26
CA GLY A 119 80.50 -4.62 -10.69
C GLY A 119 80.71 -5.95 -11.37
N VAL A 120 81.99 -6.29 -11.59
CA VAL A 120 82.44 -7.57 -12.15
C VAL A 120 83.06 -8.38 -11.01
N ILE A 121 82.57 -9.60 -10.86
CA ILE A 121 82.94 -10.46 -9.72
C ILE A 121 83.42 -11.80 -10.26
N ASN A 122 84.59 -12.24 -9.82
CA ASN A 122 85.20 -13.51 -10.22
C ASN A 122 84.57 -14.74 -9.50
N SER A 123 84.97 -15.96 -9.87
CA SER A 123 84.49 -17.22 -9.33
C SER A 123 84.67 -17.33 -7.79
N ARG A 124 85.62 -16.62 -7.22
CA ARG A 124 85.90 -16.59 -5.75
C ARG A 124 85.07 -15.58 -4.99
N GLY A 125 84.17 -14.82 -5.66
CA GLY A 125 83.33 -13.81 -5.06
C GLY A 125 84.03 -12.44 -4.85
N VAL A 126 85.21 -12.23 -5.44
CA VAL A 126 85.96 -10.98 -5.31
C VAL A 126 85.62 -10.07 -6.45
N GLN A 127 85.28 -8.82 -6.15
CA GLN A 127 84.95 -7.77 -7.16
C GLN A 127 86.29 -7.32 -7.81
N VAL A 128 86.42 -7.57 -9.11
CA VAL A 128 87.60 -7.26 -9.90
C VAL A 128 87.57 -5.93 -10.60
N ALA A 129 86.30 -5.42 -10.94
CA ALA A 129 86.11 -4.11 -11.47
C ALA A 129 84.81 -3.50 -10.87
N TYR A 130 84.77 -2.17 -10.76
CA TYR A 130 83.67 -1.42 -10.23
C TYR A 130 83.48 -0.08 -10.91
N ALA A 131 82.26 0.19 -11.29
CA ALA A 131 81.86 1.50 -11.78
C ALA A 131 80.66 1.98 -10.95
N GLY A 132 80.79 3.10 -10.26
CA GLY A 132 79.70 3.65 -9.43
C GLY A 132 80.22 4.68 -8.43
N PRO A 133 79.31 5.25 -7.63
CA PRO A 133 79.60 6.38 -6.71
C PRO A 133 80.25 5.95 -5.37
N PHE A 134 80.45 4.65 -5.12
CA PHE A 134 80.93 4.15 -3.85
C PHE A 134 82.38 3.58 -3.99
N ASN A 135 83.12 3.54 -2.90
CA ASN A 135 84.41 2.91 -2.90
C ASN A 135 84.28 1.41 -2.54
N LEU A 136 84.02 0.56 -3.55
CA LEU A 136 83.80 -0.88 -3.39
C LEU A 136 84.81 -1.71 -4.13
N ARG A 137 86.01 -1.16 -4.41
CA ARG A 137 87.13 -1.92 -4.99
C ARG A 137 87.50 -3.08 -4.01
N GLU A 138 87.69 -4.25 -4.57
CA GLU A 138 88.08 -5.48 -3.85
C GLU A 138 86.99 -5.99 -2.82
N ALA A 139 85.74 -5.55 -2.94
CA ALA A 139 84.65 -6.07 -2.11
C ALA A 139 84.49 -7.59 -2.32
N VAL A 140 84.32 -8.32 -1.19
CA VAL A 140 84.18 -9.78 -1.22
C VAL A 140 82.74 -10.17 -0.93
N TYR A 141 82.12 -10.90 -1.86
CA TYR A 141 80.72 -11.31 -1.83
C TYR A 141 80.54 -12.84 -1.67
N SER A 142 81.62 -13.62 -1.43
CA SER A 142 81.56 -15.09 -1.33
C SER A 142 80.55 -15.59 -0.29
N SER A 143 80.33 -14.83 0.79
CA SER A 143 79.39 -15.18 1.88
C SER A 143 77.98 -14.59 1.59
N ALA A 144 77.84 -13.72 0.61
CA ALA A 144 76.56 -13.07 0.31
C ALA A 144 75.58 -14.06 -0.32
N GLU A 145 74.33 -14.06 0.16
CA GLU A 145 73.29 -14.98 -0.29
C GLU A 145 72.98 -14.78 -1.79
N TRP A 146 72.88 -13.52 -2.24
CA TRP A 146 72.65 -13.21 -3.62
C TRP A 146 73.75 -13.74 -4.55
N PHE A 147 75.01 -13.73 -4.11
CA PHE A 147 76.08 -14.23 -4.94
C PHE A 147 75.98 -15.74 -5.11
N ARG A 148 75.74 -16.49 -4.03
CA ARG A 148 75.55 -17.94 -4.10
C ARG A 148 74.40 -18.33 -5.00
N LYS A 149 73.21 -17.65 -4.84
CA LYS A 149 72.05 -17.88 -5.71
C LYS A 149 72.31 -17.52 -7.17
N ALA A 150 73.06 -16.44 -7.44
CA ALA A 150 73.42 -16.09 -8.78
C ALA A 150 74.40 -17.10 -9.45
N MET A 151 75.33 -17.69 -8.66
CA MET A 151 76.20 -18.71 -9.17
C MET A 151 75.53 -20.06 -9.44
N GLU A 152 74.41 -20.37 -8.76
CA GLU A 152 73.63 -21.59 -8.96
C GLU A 152 72.71 -21.56 -10.16
N THR A 153 72.47 -20.39 -10.77
CA THR A 153 71.52 -20.24 -11.89
C THR A 153 72.23 -19.74 -13.17
N ASP A 154 71.79 -20.25 -14.31
CA ASP A 154 72.18 -19.73 -15.63
C ASP A 154 71.24 -18.63 -16.15
N LYS A 155 70.19 -18.30 -15.39
CA LYS A 155 69.27 -17.20 -15.70
C LYS A 155 69.73 -15.94 -14.99
N VAL A 156 69.27 -14.80 -15.48
CA VAL A 156 69.44 -13.53 -14.75
C VAL A 156 68.80 -13.61 -13.40
N TYR A 157 69.59 -13.40 -12.35
CA TYR A 157 69.13 -13.41 -10.96
C TYR A 157 68.81 -11.97 -10.51
N VAL A 158 67.67 -11.79 -9.89
CA VAL A 158 67.27 -10.54 -9.24
C VAL A 158 67.16 -10.82 -7.75
N SER A 159 67.92 -10.13 -6.91
CA SER A 159 67.89 -10.34 -5.45
C SER A 159 66.61 -9.75 -4.81
N ASP A 160 66.39 -10.09 -3.55
CA ASP A 160 65.50 -9.29 -2.70
C ASP A 160 66.18 -7.97 -2.33
N VAL A 161 65.36 -7.00 -1.84
CA VAL A 161 65.88 -5.73 -1.31
C VAL A 161 66.60 -5.96 0.02
N PHE A 162 67.82 -5.49 0.11
CA PHE A 162 68.63 -5.60 1.31
C PHE A 162 69.50 -4.34 1.52
N LEU A 163 70.04 -4.17 2.73
CA LEU A 163 70.86 -2.99 3.05
C LEU A 163 72.29 -3.06 2.50
N GLY A 164 72.83 -4.25 2.39
CA GLY A 164 74.18 -4.51 1.89
C GLY A 164 75.28 -3.73 2.61
N ILE A 165 76.48 -3.73 2.06
CA ILE A 165 77.67 -3.03 2.58
C ILE A 165 77.50 -1.52 2.68
N ARG A 166 76.58 -0.96 1.87
CA ARG A 166 76.29 0.49 1.80
C ARG A 166 75.39 1.03 2.88
N GLY A 167 74.71 0.16 3.63
CA GLY A 167 73.68 0.58 4.59
C GLY A 167 72.44 1.24 3.98
N LEU A 168 72.30 1.19 2.67
CA LEU A 168 71.14 1.73 1.91
C LEU A 168 70.36 0.59 1.25
N PRO A 169 69.03 0.62 1.31
CA PRO A 169 68.23 -0.40 0.67
C PRO A 169 68.42 -0.38 -0.85
N HIS A 170 68.66 -1.55 -1.43
CA HIS A 170 68.85 -1.77 -2.88
C HIS A 170 68.61 -3.24 -3.20
N PHE A 171 68.42 -3.57 -4.47
CA PHE A 171 68.45 -4.92 -4.97
C PHE A 171 69.40 -5.03 -6.15
N ILE A 172 69.84 -6.24 -6.46
CA ILE A 172 70.83 -6.49 -7.47
C ILE A 172 70.23 -7.29 -8.59
N VAL A 173 70.62 -6.96 -9.81
CA VAL A 173 70.49 -7.80 -11.00
C VAL A 173 71.86 -8.40 -11.28
N ALA A 174 71.99 -9.73 -11.25
CA ALA A 174 73.23 -10.44 -11.47
C ALA A 174 73.11 -11.45 -12.61
N VAL A 175 74.11 -11.51 -13.43
CA VAL A 175 74.22 -12.44 -14.57
C VAL A 175 75.51 -13.19 -14.49
N LYS A 176 75.42 -14.52 -14.41
CA LYS A 176 76.57 -15.42 -14.50
C LYS A 176 76.91 -15.66 -15.96
N ASP A 177 78.17 -15.57 -16.31
CA ASP A 177 78.73 -16.02 -17.58
C ASP A 177 80.05 -16.76 -17.31
N ASN A 178 80.63 -17.37 -18.35
CA ASN A 178 81.86 -18.16 -18.25
C ASN A 178 82.95 -17.54 -19.16
N TRP A 179 84.12 -17.47 -18.63
CA TRP A 179 85.33 -17.06 -19.37
C TRP A 179 86.46 -18.02 -19.10
N ASN A 180 87.03 -18.64 -20.15
CA ASN A 180 88.09 -19.65 -20.08
C ASN A 180 87.75 -20.81 -19.09
N GLY A 181 86.48 -21.19 -18.97
CA GLY A 181 86.02 -22.24 -18.08
C GLY A 181 85.76 -21.81 -16.62
N GLU A 182 86.01 -20.57 -16.28
CA GLU A 182 85.80 -20.02 -14.94
C GLU A 182 84.49 -19.15 -14.96
N PRO A 183 83.52 -19.37 -14.04
CA PRO A 183 82.36 -18.57 -13.94
C PRO A 183 82.64 -17.18 -13.34
N TRP A 184 81.99 -16.16 -13.90
CA TRP A 184 82.05 -14.80 -13.34
C TRP A 184 80.65 -14.21 -13.31
N ILE A 185 80.46 -13.12 -12.56
CA ILE A 185 79.15 -12.43 -12.45
C ILE A 185 79.34 -10.97 -12.82
N LEU A 186 78.48 -10.50 -13.78
CA LEU A 186 78.19 -9.09 -13.93
C LEU A 186 77.00 -8.75 -13.03
N ARG A 187 77.18 -7.85 -12.06
CA ARG A 187 76.08 -7.34 -11.24
C ARG A 187 75.80 -5.88 -11.53
N ALA A 188 74.53 -5.51 -11.44
CA ALA A 188 74.08 -4.11 -11.40
C ALA A 188 73.27 -3.88 -10.13
N THR A 189 73.50 -2.76 -9.48
CA THR A 189 72.63 -2.30 -8.42
C THR A 189 71.52 -1.46 -8.93
N ILE A 190 70.30 -1.78 -8.60
CA ILE A 190 69.10 -1.03 -8.97
C ILE A 190 68.75 -0.10 -7.81
N ASP A 191 68.48 1.17 -8.17
CA ASP A 191 68.08 2.20 -7.20
C ASP A 191 66.74 1.88 -6.56
N PHE A 192 66.74 1.81 -5.24
CA PHE A 192 65.56 1.50 -4.44
C PHE A 192 64.49 2.61 -4.59
N VAL A 193 64.88 3.89 -4.64
CA VAL A 193 63.93 5.01 -4.73
C VAL A 193 63.17 4.96 -6.02
N THR A 194 63.87 4.73 -7.14
CA THR A 194 63.23 4.56 -8.44
C THR A 194 62.25 3.41 -8.47
N PHE A 195 62.65 2.25 -7.94
CA PHE A 195 61.77 1.07 -7.83
C PHE A 195 60.57 1.32 -6.88
N ASN A 196 60.85 1.86 -5.70
CA ASN A 196 59.82 2.15 -4.71
C ASN A 196 58.77 3.13 -5.21
N ASN A 197 59.17 4.11 -6.05
CA ASN A 197 58.24 5.08 -6.63
C ASN A 197 57.23 4.45 -7.61
N LEU A 198 57.57 3.33 -8.25
CA LEU A 198 56.63 2.57 -9.10
C LEU A 198 55.43 2.05 -8.27
N VAL A 199 55.65 1.79 -6.97
CA VAL A 199 54.66 1.22 -6.06
C VAL A 199 54.03 2.30 -5.19
N LYS A 200 54.84 3.24 -4.65
CA LYS A 200 54.39 4.32 -3.76
C LYS A 200 53.28 5.18 -4.34
N ASN A 201 53.30 5.34 -5.68
CA ASN A 201 52.33 6.18 -6.41
C ASN A 201 51.04 5.41 -6.72
N ILE A 202 50.90 4.13 -6.35
CA ILE A 202 49.68 3.37 -6.49
C ILE A 202 48.76 3.76 -5.32
N ARG A 203 47.91 4.74 -5.57
CA ARG A 203 46.89 5.19 -4.62
C ARG A 203 45.50 5.10 -5.25
N ILE A 204 44.55 4.59 -4.50
CA ILE A 204 43.14 4.60 -4.89
C ILE A 204 42.34 5.03 -3.66
N GLY A 205 41.44 6.00 -3.85
CA GLY A 205 40.71 6.59 -2.72
C GLY A 205 41.65 7.31 -1.75
N GLU A 206 41.22 7.46 -0.53
CA GLU A 206 41.97 8.17 0.51
C GLU A 206 42.88 7.26 1.31
N THR A 207 42.53 6.01 1.45
CA THR A 207 43.24 5.04 2.34
C THR A 207 43.96 3.94 1.58
N GLY A 208 43.81 3.89 0.26
CA GLY A 208 44.41 2.85 -0.57
C GLY A 208 45.89 3.07 -0.82
N PHE A 209 46.68 2.02 -0.67
CA PHE A 209 48.13 2.01 -0.96
C PHE A 209 48.58 0.60 -1.33
N ALA A 210 49.77 0.51 -1.94
CA ALA A 210 50.37 -0.75 -2.34
C ALA A 210 51.77 -0.92 -1.75
N PHE A 211 52.21 -2.16 -1.63
CA PHE A 211 53.54 -2.55 -1.24
C PHE A 211 53.87 -3.93 -1.80
N ILE A 212 55.15 -4.29 -1.73
CA ILE A 212 55.65 -5.59 -2.19
C ILE A 212 56.28 -6.33 -0.99
N LEU A 213 55.96 -7.61 -0.86
CA LEU A 213 56.55 -8.53 0.08
C LEU A 213 57.34 -9.63 -0.65
N ASN A 214 58.39 -10.16 0.00
CA ASN A 214 59.01 -11.44 -0.41
C ASN A 214 58.22 -12.63 0.19
N ARG A 215 58.70 -13.84 -0.04
CA ARG A 215 58.05 -15.06 0.51
C ARG A 215 58.13 -15.17 2.03
N GLU A 216 59.14 -14.57 2.64
CA GLU A 216 59.32 -14.50 4.07
C GLU A 216 58.42 -13.47 4.73
N GLY A 217 57.70 -12.66 3.92
CA GLY A 217 56.82 -11.59 4.35
C GLY A 217 57.54 -10.30 4.68
N GLU A 218 58.77 -10.12 4.18
CA GLU A 218 59.56 -8.91 4.37
C GLU A 218 59.25 -7.89 3.27
N PHE A 219 59.20 -6.60 3.66
CA PHE A 219 58.89 -5.52 2.72
C PHE A 219 60.02 -5.30 1.71
N GLN A 220 59.68 -5.38 0.44
CA GLN A 220 60.52 -5.06 -0.69
C GLN A 220 60.37 -3.61 -1.17
N THR A 221 59.39 -2.89 -0.60
CA THR A 221 59.13 -1.45 -0.80
C THR A 221 58.81 -0.80 0.53
N LYS A 222 59.04 0.49 0.68
CA LYS A 222 58.70 1.23 1.90
C LYS A 222 57.21 1.41 2.01
N PRO A 223 56.51 0.83 3.02
CA PRO A 223 55.09 1.05 3.21
C PRO A 223 54.80 2.51 3.57
N LEU A 224 53.67 3.04 3.15
CA LEU A 224 53.36 4.48 3.24
C LEU A 224 53.06 4.97 4.65
N HIS A 225 52.69 4.11 5.58
CA HIS A 225 52.36 4.42 6.97
C HIS A 225 53.00 3.37 7.89
N ASN A 226 53.10 3.67 9.18
CA ASN A 226 53.52 2.77 10.23
C ASN A 226 52.62 1.52 10.34
N ILE A 227 52.60 0.73 9.29
CA ILE A 227 51.98 -0.56 9.32
C ILE A 227 52.94 -1.44 10.11
N ILE A 228 52.52 -1.86 11.28
CA ILE A 228 53.18 -2.93 11.98
C ILE A 228 53.04 -4.13 11.05
N PRO A 229 54.15 -4.68 10.51
CA PRO A 229 54.09 -5.82 9.63
C PRO A 229 53.72 -7.06 10.45
N THR A 230 52.43 -7.23 10.70
CA THR A 230 51.94 -8.51 11.17
C THR A 230 51.81 -9.39 9.93
N LYS A 231 52.60 -10.47 9.92
CA LYS A 231 52.60 -11.45 8.81
C LYS A 231 51.23 -12.11 8.60
N GLU A 232 50.33 -11.99 9.59
CA GLU A 232 49.03 -12.67 9.63
C GLU A 232 48.09 -12.39 8.46
N PRO A 233 47.86 -11.13 8.01
CA PRO A 233 46.91 -10.89 6.91
C PRO A 233 47.40 -11.46 5.57
N TYR A 234 48.73 -11.63 5.43
CA TYR A 234 49.35 -12.02 4.16
C TYR A 234 49.72 -13.51 4.14
N ALA A 235 49.72 -14.16 5.31
CA ALA A 235 50.07 -15.57 5.43
C ALA A 235 49.16 -16.48 4.59
N GLY A 236 47.88 -16.11 4.44
CA GLY A 236 46.93 -16.81 3.58
C GLY A 236 47.31 -16.77 2.09
N PHE A 237 47.84 -15.62 1.63
CA PHE A 237 48.33 -15.48 0.26
C PHE A 237 49.62 -16.24 0.03
N LEU A 238 50.54 -16.22 1.01
CA LEU A 238 51.86 -16.83 0.90
C LEU A 238 51.80 -18.36 1.00
N ARG A 239 50.85 -18.94 1.76
CA ARG A 239 50.66 -20.39 1.91
C ARG A 239 49.96 -21.07 0.73
N ASN A 240 49.14 -20.36 -0.04
CA ASN A 240 48.27 -20.93 -1.09
C ASN A 240 48.85 -20.79 -2.49
N GLU A 241 50.16 -21.03 -2.65
CA GLU A 241 50.91 -20.78 -3.90
C GLU A 241 50.34 -21.53 -5.12
N ALA A 242 49.90 -22.78 -4.96
CA ALA A 242 49.47 -23.63 -6.08
C ALA A 242 48.19 -23.11 -6.76
N ASN A 243 47.31 -22.47 -5.99
CA ASN A 243 46.04 -21.93 -6.52
C ASN A 243 46.13 -20.48 -7.02
N LEU A 244 47.22 -19.75 -6.73
CA LEU A 244 47.36 -18.32 -6.97
C LEU A 244 48.34 -18.00 -8.11
N LYS A 245 49.08 -18.98 -8.64
CA LYS A 245 49.98 -18.75 -9.80
C LYS A 245 49.18 -18.17 -11.00
N GLY A 246 49.42 -16.90 -11.30
CA GLY A 246 48.81 -16.18 -12.41
C GLY A 246 47.48 -15.50 -12.12
N LYS A 247 46.81 -15.79 -11.01
CA LYS A 247 45.52 -15.17 -10.63
C LYS A 247 45.75 -13.96 -9.71
N ILE A 248 44.84 -13.01 -9.81
CA ILE A 248 44.71 -11.87 -8.90
C ILE A 248 43.64 -12.24 -7.90
N THR A 249 43.97 -12.22 -6.62
CA THR A 249 43.07 -12.64 -5.55
C THR A 249 42.66 -11.45 -4.71
N LEU A 250 41.39 -11.36 -4.39
CA LEU A 250 40.82 -10.39 -3.46
C LEU A 250 40.42 -11.12 -2.18
N ILE A 251 40.73 -10.56 -1.05
CA ILE A 251 40.33 -11.02 0.29
C ILE A 251 39.86 -9.81 1.10
N GLU A 252 38.74 -9.94 1.76
CA GLU A 252 38.30 -9.01 2.79
C GLU A 252 38.63 -9.57 4.16
N GLN A 253 39.27 -8.76 4.99
CA GLN A 253 39.66 -9.17 6.32
C GLN A 253 39.58 -8.02 7.31
N THR A 254 39.04 -8.30 8.49
CA THR A 254 39.05 -7.38 9.61
C THR A 254 40.36 -7.48 10.37
N ASN A 255 41.03 -6.36 10.58
CA ASN A 255 42.26 -6.32 11.36
C ASN A 255 41.99 -6.41 12.88
N ALA A 256 43.03 -6.54 13.68
CA ALA A 256 42.95 -6.62 15.15
C ALA A 256 42.30 -5.41 15.82
N THR A 257 42.18 -4.28 15.11
CA THR A 257 41.51 -3.04 15.59
C THR A 257 40.05 -2.93 15.15
N GLY A 258 39.48 -3.98 14.54
CA GLY A 258 38.10 -4.01 14.09
C GLY A 258 37.85 -3.26 12.76
N ILE A 259 38.92 -2.85 12.06
CA ILE A 259 38.81 -2.17 10.76
C ILE A 259 38.81 -3.21 9.65
N GLU A 260 37.79 -3.21 8.84
CA GLU A 260 37.66 -4.04 7.67
C GLU A 260 38.46 -3.48 6.49
N ASN A 261 39.35 -4.31 5.91
CA ASN A 261 40.21 -3.96 4.79
C ASN A 261 40.00 -4.92 3.64
N ILE A 262 40.09 -4.37 2.43
CA ILE A 262 40.12 -5.11 1.17
C ILE A 262 41.60 -5.25 0.77
N TYR A 263 42.03 -6.49 0.54
CA TYR A 263 43.36 -6.83 0.07
C TYR A 263 43.24 -7.42 -1.34
N VAL A 264 44.03 -6.89 -2.28
CA VAL A 264 44.17 -7.47 -3.63
C VAL A 264 45.62 -7.78 -3.86
N ALA A 265 45.90 -9.01 -4.18
CA ALA A 265 47.26 -9.47 -4.31
C ALA A 265 47.57 -10.15 -5.65
N ALA A 266 48.81 -9.99 -6.10
CA ALA A 266 49.31 -10.62 -7.32
C ALA A 266 50.79 -10.97 -7.18
N PHE A 267 51.19 -12.16 -7.61
CA PHE A 267 52.56 -12.58 -7.64
C PHE A 267 53.37 -11.89 -8.75
N LEU A 268 54.57 -11.48 -8.41
CA LEU A 268 55.59 -10.88 -9.27
C LEU A 268 56.84 -11.79 -9.33
N LYS A 269 57.81 -11.49 -10.19
CA LYS A 269 59.15 -12.13 -10.23
C LYS A 269 59.06 -13.68 -10.22
N GLY A 270 58.12 -14.24 -11.04
CA GLY A 270 57.95 -15.70 -11.09
C GLY A 270 57.33 -16.36 -9.84
N GLY A 271 56.82 -15.59 -8.91
CA GLY A 271 56.20 -16.07 -7.64
C GLY A 271 57.02 -15.77 -6.41
N GLU A 272 58.18 -15.15 -6.53
CA GLU A 272 59.07 -14.82 -5.39
C GLU A 272 58.57 -13.59 -4.63
N TRP A 273 57.94 -12.64 -5.31
CA TRP A 273 57.40 -11.42 -4.72
C TRP A 273 55.87 -11.39 -4.80
N LEU A 274 55.26 -10.76 -3.80
CA LEU A 274 53.82 -10.54 -3.72
C LEU A 274 53.53 -9.03 -3.70
N LEU A 275 52.92 -8.52 -4.78
CA LEU A 275 52.32 -7.18 -4.79
C LEU A 275 51.02 -7.24 -4.03
N VAL A 276 50.87 -6.45 -2.99
CA VAL A 276 49.67 -6.31 -2.19
C VAL A 276 49.16 -4.88 -2.31
N TYR A 277 47.90 -4.75 -2.66
CA TYR A 277 47.14 -3.53 -2.55
C TYR A 277 46.18 -3.65 -1.37
N GLN A 278 46.14 -2.65 -0.51
CA GLN A 278 45.28 -2.58 0.67
C GLN A 278 44.47 -1.29 0.65
N GLN A 279 43.15 -1.37 0.95
CA GLN A 279 42.28 -0.24 1.11
C GLN A 279 41.26 -0.55 2.22
N ARG A 280 40.83 0.46 2.99
CA ARG A 280 39.72 0.29 3.95
C ARG A 280 38.41 0.09 3.18
N ALA A 281 37.60 -0.91 3.58
CA ALA A 281 36.29 -1.15 3.02
C ALA A 281 35.39 0.09 3.16
N SER A 282 35.54 0.80 4.27
CA SER A 282 34.82 2.06 4.50
C SER A 282 35.14 3.16 3.49
N ASP A 283 36.29 3.17 2.87
CA ASP A 283 36.66 4.11 1.81
C ASP A 283 36.21 3.59 0.43
N ALA A 284 36.47 2.32 0.15
CA ALA A 284 36.07 1.68 -1.11
C ALA A 284 34.55 1.76 -1.35
N PHE A 285 33.74 1.57 -0.30
CA PHE A 285 32.28 1.60 -0.36
C PHE A 285 31.66 2.94 0.11
N ARG A 286 32.43 4.03 0.15
CA ARG A 286 31.93 5.34 0.60
C ARG A 286 30.78 5.85 -0.24
N ASP A 287 30.89 5.76 -1.56
CA ASP A 287 29.87 6.26 -2.47
C ASP A 287 28.58 5.43 -2.36
N LEU A 288 28.72 4.12 -2.17
CA LEU A 288 27.57 3.23 -1.91
C LEU A 288 26.82 3.66 -0.64
N ARG A 289 27.55 3.91 0.45
CA ARG A 289 26.94 4.38 1.72
C ARG A 289 26.29 5.75 1.58
N ASN A 290 26.87 6.65 0.81
CA ASN A 290 26.29 7.96 0.55
C ASN A 290 25.02 7.83 -0.30
N ALA A 291 25.02 6.99 -1.32
CA ALA A 291 23.83 6.68 -2.10
C ALA A 291 22.70 6.12 -1.22
N PHE A 292 23.04 5.20 -0.30
CA PHE A 292 22.09 4.64 0.66
C PHE A 292 21.48 5.72 1.57
N LYS A 293 22.29 6.64 2.12
CA LYS A 293 21.81 7.76 2.96
C LYS A 293 20.88 8.68 2.18
N VAL A 294 21.26 9.05 0.95
CA VAL A 294 20.44 9.90 0.09
C VAL A 294 19.10 9.23 -0.23
N THR A 295 19.12 7.95 -0.57
CA THR A 295 17.90 7.18 -0.83
C THR A 295 16.99 7.13 0.40
N LEU A 296 17.54 6.92 1.59
CA LEU A 296 16.77 6.92 2.85
C LEU A 296 16.10 8.28 3.10
N VAL A 297 16.80 9.38 2.85
CA VAL A 297 16.23 10.74 2.98
C VAL A 297 15.10 10.94 1.98
N ILE A 298 15.26 10.49 0.73
CA ILE A 298 14.21 10.60 -0.30
C ILE A 298 12.98 9.79 0.10
N ILE A 299 13.15 8.56 0.60
CA ILE A 299 12.05 7.71 1.09
C ILE A 299 11.34 8.40 2.26
N LEU A 300 12.07 8.97 3.21
CA LEU A 300 11.50 9.67 4.36
C LEU A 300 10.64 10.88 3.91
N LEU A 301 11.21 11.74 3.08
CA LEU A 301 10.51 12.92 2.56
C LEU A 301 9.29 12.53 1.71
N GLY A 302 9.44 11.52 0.86
CA GLY A 302 8.33 10.96 0.07
C GLY A 302 7.21 10.40 0.95
N SER A 303 7.57 9.66 2.00
CA SER A 303 6.60 9.12 2.97
C SER A 303 5.84 10.22 3.71
N ILE A 304 6.51 11.29 4.13
CA ILE A 304 5.88 12.46 4.76
C ILE A 304 4.91 13.13 3.78
N GLY A 305 5.32 13.30 2.51
CA GLY A 305 4.45 13.86 1.46
C GLY A 305 3.21 13.01 1.21
N ILE A 306 3.37 11.68 1.10
CA ILE A 306 2.26 10.73 0.94
C ILE A 306 1.31 10.78 2.15
N MET A 307 1.82 10.77 3.38
CA MET A 307 1.00 10.84 4.59
C MET A 307 0.22 12.15 4.67
N SER A 308 0.85 13.28 4.36
CA SER A 308 0.20 14.60 4.31
C SER A 308 -0.93 14.63 3.27
N MET A 309 -0.65 14.15 2.05
CA MET A 309 -1.65 14.09 0.99
C MET A 309 -2.79 13.14 1.33
N ALA A 310 -2.48 11.95 1.88
CA ALA A 310 -3.48 10.97 2.32
C ALA A 310 -4.41 11.57 3.39
N TYR A 311 -3.86 12.33 4.34
CA TYR A 311 -4.65 13.01 5.36
C TYR A 311 -5.60 14.07 4.75
N VAL A 312 -5.09 14.92 3.85
CA VAL A 312 -5.89 15.96 3.19
C VAL A 312 -7.00 15.34 2.34
N LEU A 313 -6.67 14.31 1.54
CA LEU A 313 -7.64 13.60 0.69
C LEU A 313 -8.70 12.89 1.53
N SER A 314 -8.31 12.14 2.55
CA SER A 314 -9.23 11.43 3.44
C SER A 314 -10.19 12.40 4.14
N LYS A 315 -9.68 13.55 4.63
CA LYS A 315 -10.51 14.60 5.23
C LYS A 315 -11.51 15.17 4.23
N LYS A 316 -11.06 15.52 3.01
CA LYS A 316 -11.90 16.10 1.96
C LYS A 316 -12.96 15.11 1.45
N MET A 317 -12.59 13.85 1.24
CA MET A 317 -13.53 12.82 0.80
C MET A 317 -14.56 12.49 1.89
N GLY A 318 -14.12 12.32 3.14
CA GLY A 318 -15.00 12.06 4.26
C GLY A 318 -16.05 13.17 4.46
N SER A 319 -15.65 14.45 4.33
CA SER A 319 -16.59 15.58 4.40
C SER A 319 -17.57 15.62 3.22
N ARG A 320 -17.12 15.28 2.01
CA ARG A 320 -18.00 15.17 0.83
C ARG A 320 -19.04 14.07 0.97
N ILE A 321 -18.62 12.88 1.42
CA ILE A 321 -19.55 11.75 1.64
C ILE A 321 -20.59 12.12 2.69
N ALA A 322 -20.18 12.70 3.82
CA ALA A 322 -21.11 13.13 4.86
C ALA A 322 -22.12 14.19 4.35
N LYS A 323 -21.67 15.12 3.48
CA LYS A 323 -22.55 16.11 2.85
C LYS A 323 -23.55 15.44 1.91
N MET A 324 -23.10 14.55 1.04
CA MET A 324 -23.96 13.81 0.10
C MET A 324 -25.01 12.96 0.83
N ASP A 325 -24.65 12.31 1.92
CA ASP A 325 -25.59 11.53 2.72
C ASP A 325 -26.67 12.41 3.36
N ARG A 326 -26.30 13.59 3.87
CA ARG A 326 -27.28 14.59 4.37
C ARG A 326 -28.22 15.10 3.29
N GLU A 327 -27.68 15.43 2.12
CA GLU A 327 -28.48 15.87 0.97
C GLU A 327 -29.46 14.78 0.51
N LYS A 328 -29.00 13.52 0.46
CA LYS A 328 -29.84 12.36 0.15
C LYS A 328 -30.98 12.16 1.16
N GLN A 329 -30.69 12.30 2.45
CA GLN A 329 -31.71 12.21 3.50
C GLN A 329 -32.75 13.34 3.38
N MET A 330 -32.31 14.58 3.14
CA MET A 330 -33.23 15.70 2.94
C MET A 330 -34.10 15.50 1.70
N MET A 331 -33.53 15.04 0.59
CA MET A 331 -34.30 14.78 -0.64
C MET A 331 -35.31 13.65 -0.44
N SER A 332 -34.95 12.60 0.31
CA SER A 332 -35.89 11.53 0.67
C SER A 332 -37.05 12.04 1.53
N SER A 333 -36.81 12.93 2.49
CA SER A 333 -37.85 13.54 3.30
C SER A 333 -38.77 14.43 2.48
N GLN A 334 -38.24 15.23 1.54
CA GLN A 334 -39.04 16.06 0.64
C GLN A 334 -39.88 15.21 -0.30
N MET A 335 -39.36 14.09 -0.82
CA MET A 335 -40.14 13.16 -1.64
C MET A 335 -41.35 12.60 -0.90
N VAL A 336 -41.18 12.22 0.37
CA VAL A 336 -42.28 11.74 1.22
C VAL A 336 -43.34 12.84 1.41
N GLU A 337 -42.93 14.07 1.66
CA GLU A 337 -43.82 15.20 1.87
C GLU A 337 -44.57 15.57 0.59
N THR A 338 -43.87 15.61 -0.55
CA THR A 338 -44.51 15.86 -1.86
C THR A 338 -45.48 14.73 -2.21
N GLY A 339 -45.13 13.48 -1.91
CA GLY A 339 -46.03 12.34 -2.12
C GLY A 339 -47.32 12.43 -1.29
N LYS A 340 -47.24 12.95 -0.03
CA LYS A 340 -48.43 13.22 0.78
C LYS A 340 -49.33 14.29 0.17
N LEU A 341 -48.75 15.38 -0.32
CA LEU A 341 -49.48 16.46 -0.95
C LEU A 341 -50.18 15.99 -2.23
N ALA A 342 -49.51 15.17 -3.04
CA ALA A 342 -50.10 14.60 -4.25
C ALA A 342 -51.27 13.66 -3.92
N ALA A 343 -51.11 12.79 -2.92
CA ALA A 343 -52.19 11.92 -2.45
C ALA A 343 -53.41 12.71 -1.89
N ILE A 344 -53.16 13.82 -1.18
CA ILE A 344 -54.22 14.73 -0.72
C ILE A 344 -54.91 15.39 -1.90
N GLY A 345 -54.17 15.80 -2.94
CA GLY A 345 -54.75 16.41 -4.15
C GLY A 345 -55.66 15.46 -4.91
N GLU A 346 -55.30 14.19 -5.04
CA GLU A 346 -56.10 13.16 -5.71
C GLU A 346 -57.35 12.79 -4.90
N LEU A 347 -57.21 12.70 -3.57
CA LEU A 347 -58.33 12.46 -2.67
C LEU A 347 -59.29 13.66 -2.58
N ALA A 348 -58.79 14.90 -2.68
CA ALA A 348 -59.62 16.11 -2.55
C ALA A 348 -60.73 16.16 -3.58
N ALA A 349 -60.52 15.72 -4.81
CA ALA A 349 -61.55 15.65 -5.85
C ALA A 349 -62.65 14.61 -5.51
N GLY A 350 -62.27 13.43 -5.05
CA GLY A 350 -63.20 12.38 -4.60
C GLY A 350 -64.02 12.81 -3.37
N ILE A 351 -63.33 13.42 -2.39
CA ILE A 351 -63.97 13.88 -1.15
C ILE A 351 -64.91 15.06 -1.41
N ALA A 352 -64.55 15.98 -2.33
CA ALA A 352 -65.46 17.05 -2.72
C ALA A 352 -66.78 16.49 -3.30
N HIS A 353 -66.69 15.44 -4.11
CA HIS A 353 -67.88 14.72 -4.58
C HIS A 353 -68.66 14.04 -3.45
N GLU A 354 -67.97 13.36 -2.52
CA GLU A 354 -68.58 12.69 -1.40
C GLU A 354 -69.20 13.65 -0.36
N ILE A 355 -68.66 14.86 -0.22
CA ILE A 355 -69.26 15.92 0.62
C ILE A 355 -70.44 16.60 -0.09
N ASN A 356 -70.28 16.85 -1.38
CA ASN A 356 -71.32 17.52 -2.14
C ASN A 356 -72.64 16.70 -2.25
N ASN A 357 -72.54 15.36 -2.31
CA ASN A 357 -73.68 14.48 -2.36
C ASN A 357 -74.61 14.61 -1.12
N PRO A 358 -74.11 14.41 0.15
CA PRO A 358 -74.97 14.61 1.30
C PRO A 358 -75.46 16.06 1.49
N VAL A 359 -74.63 17.05 1.06
CA VAL A 359 -75.06 18.45 1.09
C VAL A 359 -76.24 18.69 0.12
N ALA A 360 -76.16 18.12 -1.12
CA ALA A 360 -77.25 18.21 -2.08
C ALA A 360 -78.54 17.60 -1.54
N ILE A 361 -78.47 16.42 -0.92
CA ILE A 361 -79.61 15.77 -0.24
C ILE A 361 -80.18 16.65 0.89
N MET A 362 -79.28 17.24 1.73
CA MET A 362 -79.71 18.14 2.79
C MET A 362 -80.42 19.38 2.27
N VAL A 363 -79.93 19.96 1.15
CA VAL A 363 -80.55 21.11 0.51
C VAL A 363 -81.93 20.73 -0.09
N GLU A 364 -82.03 19.58 -0.77
CA GLU A 364 -83.26 19.07 -1.34
C GLU A 364 -84.35 18.78 -0.25
N GLU A 365 -83.94 18.07 0.80
CA GLU A 365 -84.87 17.79 1.92
C GLU A 365 -85.27 19.06 2.69
N SER A 366 -84.34 20.06 2.79
CA SER A 366 -84.69 21.39 3.35
C SER A 366 -85.64 22.15 2.52
N GLY A 367 -85.52 22.14 1.18
CA GLY A 367 -86.46 22.72 0.27
C GLY A 367 -87.85 22.08 0.36
N TRP A 368 -87.90 20.75 0.44
CA TRP A 368 -89.15 20.03 0.63
C TRP A 368 -89.84 20.40 1.94
N ILE A 369 -89.11 20.60 3.02
CA ILE A 369 -89.66 21.07 4.31
C ILE A 369 -90.21 22.48 4.14
N GLU A 370 -89.52 23.36 3.39
CA GLU A 370 -89.96 24.74 3.09
C GLU A 370 -91.25 24.75 2.28
N ASP A 371 -91.37 23.86 1.25
CA ASP A 371 -92.61 23.70 0.46
C ASP A 371 -93.77 23.17 1.32
N LEU A 372 -93.56 22.18 2.15
CA LEU A 372 -94.54 21.64 3.08
C LEU A 372 -95.04 22.69 4.11
N LEU A 373 -94.17 23.58 4.57
CA LEU A 373 -94.49 24.69 5.45
C LEU A 373 -95.28 25.79 4.81
N SER A 374 -95.27 25.87 3.48
CA SER A 374 -96.07 26.85 2.72
C SER A 374 -97.52 26.44 2.40
N GLU A 375 -97.88 25.16 2.67
CA GLU A 375 -99.25 24.65 2.55
C GLU A 375 -100.16 25.05 3.73
N GLU A 376 -101.34 25.63 3.47
CA GLU A 376 -102.24 26.22 4.48
C GLU A 376 -102.88 25.19 5.45
N ASP A 377 -102.72 23.87 5.28
CA ASP A 377 -103.42 22.82 6.04
C ASP A 377 -102.54 21.96 6.94
N LEU A 378 -101.78 22.61 7.79
CA LEU A 378 -100.81 21.93 8.69
C LEU A 378 -101.40 21.29 9.96
N LYS A 379 -102.70 21.41 10.21
CA LYS A 379 -103.36 20.87 11.44
C LYS A 379 -104.08 19.56 11.19
N GLY A 380 -103.38 18.44 11.23
CA GLY A 380 -103.97 17.09 11.26
C GLY A 380 -103.63 16.18 10.08
N SER A 381 -102.60 16.43 9.37
CA SER A 381 -102.32 15.78 8.12
C SER A 381 -101.15 14.73 8.20
N GLN A 382 -101.22 13.82 7.22
CA GLN A 382 -100.14 12.87 6.84
C GLN A 382 -98.76 13.52 6.63
N ASN A 383 -98.69 14.83 6.49
CA ASN A 383 -97.45 15.60 6.22
C ASN A 383 -96.47 15.66 7.42
N LEU A 384 -96.92 15.42 8.68
CA LEU A 384 -96.07 15.47 9.83
C LEU A 384 -95.06 14.33 9.85
N ASP A 385 -95.42 13.16 9.33
CA ASP A 385 -94.51 12.00 9.20
C ASP A 385 -93.45 12.23 8.11
N GLU A 386 -93.80 12.88 7.03
CA GLU A 386 -92.93 13.23 5.93
C GLU A 386 -91.93 14.32 6.35
N PHE A 387 -92.40 15.32 7.10
CA PHE A 387 -91.60 16.35 7.70
C PHE A 387 -90.55 15.75 8.68
N ASN A 388 -90.93 14.83 9.54
CA ASN A 388 -90.04 14.13 10.42
C ASN A 388 -89.07 13.22 9.66
N ARG A 389 -89.50 12.66 8.52
CA ARG A 389 -88.62 11.88 7.63
C ARG A 389 -87.53 12.78 7.03
N ALA A 390 -87.87 13.93 6.47
CA ALA A 390 -86.92 14.87 5.87
C ALA A 390 -85.91 15.42 6.88
N LEU A 391 -86.39 15.80 8.11
CA LEU A 391 -85.51 16.25 9.17
C LEU A 391 -84.48 15.13 9.63
N ARG A 392 -84.95 13.88 9.71
CA ARG A 392 -84.07 12.75 9.99
C ARG A 392 -83.01 12.56 8.90
N GLN A 393 -83.37 12.74 7.64
CA GLN A 393 -82.52 12.65 6.48
C GLN A 393 -81.43 13.74 6.51
N ILE A 394 -81.81 15.01 6.76
CA ILE A 394 -80.88 16.14 6.90
C ILE A 394 -79.85 15.84 8.07
N ASN A 395 -80.34 15.42 9.23
CA ASN A 395 -79.45 15.10 10.38
C ASN A 395 -78.50 13.97 10.04
N THR A 396 -78.95 12.92 9.36
CA THR A 396 -78.17 11.80 8.92
C THR A 396 -77.08 12.22 7.95
N GLN A 397 -77.39 13.02 6.95
CA GLN A 397 -76.42 13.52 6.00
C GLN A 397 -75.41 14.52 6.61
N GLY A 398 -75.89 15.38 7.55
CA GLY A 398 -75.01 16.25 8.35
C GLY A 398 -73.97 15.48 9.15
N LYS A 399 -74.37 14.38 9.79
CA LYS A 399 -73.45 13.47 10.48
C LYS A 399 -72.45 12.85 9.52
N ARG A 400 -72.90 12.43 8.33
CA ARG A 400 -72.07 11.86 7.28
C ARG A 400 -71.01 12.86 6.77
N CYS A 401 -71.40 14.13 6.51
CA CYS A 401 -70.47 15.19 6.17
C CYS A 401 -69.41 15.40 7.28
N LYS A 402 -69.83 15.42 8.55
CA LYS A 402 -68.93 15.56 9.68
C LYS A 402 -67.90 14.42 9.74
N GLU A 403 -68.29 13.17 9.50
CA GLU A 403 -67.40 12.03 9.44
C GLU A 403 -66.40 12.11 8.30
N ILE A 404 -66.83 12.51 7.10
CA ILE A 404 -65.96 12.69 5.92
C ILE A 404 -64.93 13.79 6.19
N THR A 405 -65.35 14.95 6.73
CA THR A 405 -64.44 16.05 7.07
C THR A 405 -63.45 15.68 8.19
N HIS A 406 -63.89 14.90 9.17
CA HIS A 406 -63.02 14.41 10.25
C HIS A 406 -61.97 13.43 9.73
N LYS A 407 -62.30 12.56 8.77
CA LYS A 407 -61.37 11.65 8.08
C LYS A 407 -60.35 12.43 7.28
N LEU A 408 -60.76 13.46 6.56
CA LEU A 408 -59.84 14.33 5.79
C LEU A 408 -58.87 15.06 6.70
N LEU A 409 -59.33 15.64 7.80
CA LEU A 409 -58.52 16.34 8.77
C LEU A 409 -57.52 15.41 9.49
N SER A 410 -57.91 14.15 9.79
CA SER A 410 -57.02 13.17 10.38
C SER A 410 -55.91 12.77 9.41
N PHE A 411 -56.19 12.70 8.13
CA PHE A 411 -55.21 12.41 7.08
C PHE A 411 -54.27 13.60 6.79
N ALA A 412 -54.78 14.84 6.89
CA ALA A 412 -54.01 16.08 6.65
C ALA A 412 -53.17 16.53 7.87
N ARG A 413 -53.48 16.05 9.06
CA ARG A 413 -52.68 16.36 10.27
C ARG A 413 -51.26 15.85 10.12
N LYS A 414 -50.31 16.71 10.46
CA LYS A 414 -48.88 16.40 10.58
C LYS A 414 -48.72 15.07 11.32
N THR A 415 -48.23 14.02 10.64
CA THR A 415 -48.02 12.69 11.20
C THR A 415 -47.10 12.84 12.37
N ASP A 416 -47.56 12.60 13.58
CA ASP A 416 -46.73 12.54 14.75
C ASP A 416 -45.91 11.25 14.68
N SER A 417 -44.66 11.37 14.23
CA SER A 417 -43.74 10.24 14.03
C SER A 417 -43.15 9.75 15.35
N ARG A 418 -43.74 10.07 16.52
CA ARG A 418 -43.30 9.58 17.82
C ARG A 418 -43.46 8.07 17.88
N VAL A 419 -42.38 7.40 18.27
CA VAL A 419 -42.39 5.96 18.53
C VAL A 419 -43.01 5.73 19.91
N GLN A 420 -44.05 4.93 19.95
CA GLN A 420 -44.76 4.56 21.18
C GLN A 420 -45.06 3.06 21.19
N ASP A 421 -45.50 2.54 22.32
CA ASP A 421 -45.96 1.15 22.46
C ASP A 421 -47.35 1.03 21.81
N VAL A 422 -47.45 0.36 20.66
CA VAL A 422 -48.67 0.23 19.86
C VAL A 422 -49.15 -1.20 19.88
N GLN A 423 -50.46 -1.39 20.16
CA GLN A 423 -51.15 -2.67 20.03
C GLN A 423 -51.57 -2.88 18.57
N ILE A 424 -50.79 -3.67 17.84
CA ILE A 424 -50.95 -3.89 16.40
C ILE A 424 -52.36 -4.40 16.05
N ASN A 425 -52.90 -5.31 16.85
CA ASN A 425 -54.21 -5.89 16.62
C ASN A 425 -55.35 -4.85 16.76
N GLU A 426 -55.24 -3.94 17.73
CA GLU A 426 -56.22 -2.86 17.91
C GLU A 426 -56.20 -1.92 16.70
N LEU A 427 -55.00 -1.52 16.26
CA LEU A 427 -54.81 -0.67 15.09
C LEU A 427 -55.37 -1.31 13.80
N LEU A 428 -55.14 -2.61 13.60
CA LEU A 428 -55.68 -3.38 12.47
C LEU A 428 -57.20 -3.46 12.50
N ARG A 429 -57.83 -3.68 13.67
CA ARG A 429 -59.30 -3.67 13.83
C ARG A 429 -59.87 -2.31 13.48
N GLU A 430 -59.25 -1.22 13.94
CA GLU A 430 -59.66 0.14 13.65
C GLU A 430 -59.61 0.42 12.15
N VAL A 431 -58.49 0.10 11.48
CA VAL A 431 -58.31 0.31 10.05
C VAL A 431 -59.26 -0.57 9.23
N ALA A 432 -59.48 -1.83 9.64
CA ALA A 432 -60.44 -2.72 8.98
C ALA A 432 -61.89 -2.15 9.08
N TYR A 433 -62.28 -1.70 10.27
CA TYR A 433 -63.59 -1.07 10.48
C TYR A 433 -63.76 0.20 9.63
N LEU A 434 -62.76 1.06 9.58
CA LEU A 434 -62.77 2.27 8.74
C LEU A 434 -62.93 1.96 7.24
N SER A 435 -62.40 0.78 6.80
CA SER A 435 -62.44 0.35 5.41
C SER A 435 -63.74 -0.41 5.03
N GLU A 436 -64.55 -0.85 6.03
CA GLU A 436 -65.78 -1.63 5.80
C GLU A 436 -66.80 -0.93 4.87
N GLN A 437 -66.95 0.36 5.01
CA GLN A 437 -67.90 1.12 4.14
C GLN A 437 -67.49 1.02 2.69
N ARG A 438 -66.23 1.19 2.41
CA ARG A 438 -65.68 1.09 1.04
C ARG A 438 -65.72 -0.36 0.54
N ALA A 439 -65.44 -1.34 1.40
CA ALA A 439 -65.57 -2.75 1.08
C ALA A 439 -66.99 -3.15 0.65
N LYS A 440 -68.02 -2.63 1.32
CA LYS A 440 -69.42 -2.84 0.96
C LYS A 440 -69.76 -2.32 -0.45
N TYR A 441 -69.18 -1.18 -0.85
CA TYR A 441 -69.38 -0.64 -2.21
C TYR A 441 -68.70 -1.49 -3.30
N SER A 442 -67.60 -2.18 -2.93
CA SER A 442 -66.89 -3.07 -3.85
C SER A 442 -67.32 -4.54 -3.76
N ASN A 443 -68.41 -4.85 -3.06
CA ASN A 443 -68.87 -6.21 -2.81
C ASN A 443 -67.80 -7.09 -2.18
N THR A 444 -66.98 -6.52 -1.28
CA THR A 444 -65.82 -7.17 -0.64
C THR A 444 -66.08 -7.37 0.83
N VAL A 445 -65.68 -8.51 1.37
CA VAL A 445 -65.76 -8.85 2.80
C VAL A 445 -64.37 -8.78 3.42
N ILE A 446 -64.23 -8.05 4.55
CA ILE A 446 -62.97 -8.01 5.30
C ILE A 446 -63.08 -8.95 6.49
N SER A 447 -62.19 -9.92 6.59
CA SER A 447 -62.13 -10.89 7.69
C SER A 447 -60.77 -10.77 8.42
N THR A 448 -60.74 -11.04 9.72
CA THR A 448 -59.54 -10.92 10.54
C THR A 448 -59.27 -12.21 11.33
N SER A 449 -58.02 -12.68 11.35
CA SER A 449 -57.51 -13.78 12.18
C SER A 449 -56.29 -13.30 12.96
N LEU A 450 -56.55 -12.64 14.11
CA LEU A 450 -55.52 -11.96 14.87
C LEU A 450 -55.04 -12.81 16.05
N ASP A 451 -53.74 -12.97 16.24
CA ASP A 451 -53.12 -13.66 17.36
C ASP A 451 -53.38 -12.87 18.66
N GLU A 452 -54.17 -13.43 19.56
CA GLU A 452 -54.56 -12.76 20.81
C GLU A 452 -53.37 -12.47 21.75
N ASN A 453 -52.26 -13.20 21.60
CA ASN A 453 -51.08 -13.07 22.46
C ASN A 453 -50.03 -12.14 21.85
N LEU A 454 -50.39 -11.31 20.86
CA LEU A 454 -49.45 -10.41 20.21
C LEU A 454 -48.99 -9.28 21.15
N PRO A 455 -47.69 -9.12 21.44
CA PRO A 455 -47.21 -8.04 22.28
C PRO A 455 -47.27 -6.68 21.56
N SER A 456 -47.25 -5.58 22.33
CA SER A 456 -47.08 -4.24 21.76
C SER A 456 -45.74 -4.09 21.03
N ALA A 457 -45.71 -3.35 19.97
CA ALA A 457 -44.50 -2.99 19.24
C ALA A 457 -44.18 -1.51 19.44
N LYS A 458 -42.88 -1.17 19.54
CA LYS A 458 -42.41 0.22 19.62
C LYS A 458 -42.32 0.79 18.18
N VAL A 459 -43.39 1.42 17.75
CA VAL A 459 -43.53 1.96 16.39
C VAL A 459 -44.28 3.29 16.37
N SER A 460 -44.26 4.01 15.25
CA SER A 460 -45.14 5.15 15.06
C SER A 460 -46.50 4.63 14.62
N GLU A 461 -47.52 4.83 15.48
CA GLU A 461 -48.90 4.41 15.21
C GLU A 461 -49.44 4.99 13.92
N SER A 462 -49.25 6.30 13.70
CA SER A 462 -49.73 6.99 12.52
C SER A 462 -49.05 6.55 11.21
N GLU A 463 -47.72 6.25 11.26
CA GLU A 463 -47.02 5.71 10.11
C GLU A 463 -47.50 4.28 9.78
N LEU A 464 -47.72 3.45 10.82
CA LEU A 464 -48.22 2.09 10.61
C LEU A 464 -49.67 2.06 10.15
N GLN A 465 -50.52 2.93 10.67
CA GLN A 465 -51.89 3.14 10.18
C GLN A 465 -51.90 3.49 8.70
N GLN A 466 -51.02 4.36 8.25
CA GLN A 466 -50.86 4.71 6.84
C GLN A 466 -50.47 3.49 5.99
N VAL A 467 -49.59 2.63 6.47
CA VAL A 467 -49.20 1.37 5.78
C VAL A 467 -50.44 0.48 5.59
N PHE A 468 -51.20 0.24 6.68
CA PHE A 468 -52.38 -0.64 6.64
C PHE A 468 -53.47 -0.08 5.71
N LEU A 469 -53.75 1.20 5.79
CA LEU A 469 -54.70 1.86 4.91
C LEU A 469 -54.29 1.75 3.44
N ASN A 470 -53.01 1.97 3.11
CA ASN A 470 -52.55 1.86 1.73
C ASN A 470 -52.68 0.44 1.18
N LEU A 471 -52.31 -0.60 2.00
CA LEU A 471 -52.41 -1.98 1.57
C LEU A 471 -53.87 -2.43 1.39
N ILE A 472 -54.74 -2.13 2.36
CA ILE A 472 -56.19 -2.46 2.28
C ILE A 472 -56.84 -1.74 1.10
N ASN A 473 -56.52 -0.47 0.87
CA ASN A 473 -57.05 0.28 -0.30
C ASN A 473 -56.57 -0.35 -1.61
N ASN A 474 -55.33 -0.78 -1.71
CA ASN A 474 -54.85 -1.45 -2.92
C ASN A 474 -55.57 -2.78 -3.18
N SER A 475 -55.85 -3.54 -2.12
CA SER A 475 -56.66 -4.77 -2.20
C SER A 475 -58.10 -4.48 -2.65
N LEU A 476 -58.76 -3.45 -2.09
CA LEU A 476 -60.10 -3.01 -2.52
C LEU A 476 -60.13 -2.57 -3.99
N ASP A 477 -59.10 -1.84 -4.41
CA ASP A 477 -58.98 -1.42 -5.83
C ASP A 477 -58.83 -2.60 -6.78
N ALA A 478 -58.09 -3.64 -6.35
CA ALA A 478 -57.90 -4.88 -7.13
C ALA A 478 -59.18 -5.70 -7.30
N MET A 479 -60.18 -5.48 -6.44
CA MET A 479 -61.46 -6.17 -6.40
C MET A 479 -62.64 -5.27 -6.79
N GLU A 480 -62.43 -4.03 -7.22
CA GLU A 480 -63.48 -3.06 -7.54
C GLU A 480 -64.54 -3.61 -8.50
N LYS A 481 -64.17 -4.51 -9.41
CA LYS A 481 -65.09 -5.07 -10.44
C LYS A 481 -65.62 -6.47 -10.10
N THR A 482 -64.89 -7.25 -9.30
CA THR A 482 -65.17 -8.68 -9.09
C THR A 482 -65.77 -8.96 -7.71
N GLY A 483 -65.61 -8.04 -6.75
CA GLY A 483 -65.81 -8.35 -5.34
C GLY A 483 -64.79 -9.38 -4.86
N GLY A 484 -64.91 -9.86 -3.62
CA GLY A 484 -64.05 -10.88 -3.05
C GLY A 484 -63.84 -10.76 -1.56
N ASN A 485 -62.75 -11.30 -1.06
CA ASN A 485 -62.40 -11.29 0.37
C ASN A 485 -61.05 -10.64 0.60
N ILE A 486 -60.95 -9.86 1.68
CA ILE A 486 -59.67 -9.46 2.26
C ILE A 486 -59.51 -10.18 3.57
N HIS A 487 -58.40 -10.95 3.72
CA HIS A 487 -58.10 -11.63 4.95
C HIS A 487 -56.87 -11.00 5.64
N ILE A 488 -57.02 -10.54 6.87
CA ILE A 488 -55.95 -9.91 7.65
C ILE A 488 -55.59 -10.87 8.80
N ALA A 489 -54.33 -11.29 8.85
CA ALA A 489 -53.86 -12.18 9.88
C ALA A 489 -52.59 -11.64 10.57
N THR A 490 -52.49 -11.90 11.87
CA THR A 490 -51.27 -11.61 12.64
C THR A 490 -50.74 -12.87 13.30
N GLN A 491 -49.42 -12.97 13.42
CA GLN A 491 -48.75 -14.09 14.05
C GLN A 491 -47.43 -13.66 14.70
N LEU A 492 -47.18 -14.17 15.91
CA LEU A 492 -45.87 -14.02 16.54
C LEU A 492 -44.94 -15.17 16.11
N VAL A 493 -43.75 -14.87 15.63
CA VAL A 493 -42.78 -15.90 15.16
C VAL A 493 -41.42 -15.65 15.82
N ASN A 494 -40.70 -16.72 16.12
CA ASN A 494 -39.32 -16.62 16.56
C ASN A 494 -38.41 -16.33 15.36
N GLY A 495 -37.79 -15.16 15.34
CA GLY A 495 -36.82 -14.73 14.29
C GLY A 495 -35.37 -15.03 14.70
N THR A 496 -34.44 -14.75 13.81
CA THR A 496 -32.99 -14.99 13.99
C THR A 496 -32.37 -14.13 15.09
N GLU A 497 -32.92 -12.94 15.36
CA GLU A 497 -32.38 -11.98 16.34
C GLU A 497 -33.34 -11.67 17.49
N GLY A 498 -34.48 -12.34 17.60
CA GLY A 498 -35.51 -12.10 18.57
C GLY A 498 -36.87 -12.61 18.06
N ARG A 499 -37.98 -12.05 18.61
CA ARG A 499 -39.34 -12.35 18.14
C ARG A 499 -39.76 -11.32 17.08
N ASP A 500 -40.47 -11.79 16.06
CA ASP A 500 -40.98 -10.95 14.97
C ASP A 500 -42.52 -11.03 14.94
N ILE A 501 -43.16 -9.90 14.70
CA ILE A 501 -44.58 -9.85 14.36
C ILE A 501 -44.71 -9.98 12.85
N ILE A 502 -45.45 -10.99 12.41
CA ILE A 502 -45.83 -11.16 10.99
C ILE A 502 -47.26 -10.71 10.83
N ILE A 503 -47.50 -9.78 9.88
CA ILE A 503 -48.81 -9.30 9.51
C ILE A 503 -49.03 -9.68 8.06
N ARG A 504 -50.12 -10.36 7.75
CA ARG A 504 -50.50 -10.74 6.39
C ARG A 504 -51.79 -10.04 5.99
N ILE A 505 -51.81 -9.45 4.80
CA ILE A 505 -53.01 -8.87 4.18
C ILE A 505 -53.12 -9.56 2.83
N GLU A 506 -54.14 -10.37 2.69
CA GLU A 506 -54.40 -11.22 1.53
C GLU A 506 -55.71 -10.81 0.87
N ASP A 507 -55.73 -10.70 -0.46
CA ASP A 507 -56.89 -10.39 -1.27
C ASP A 507 -57.10 -11.40 -2.40
N ASP A 508 -58.38 -11.57 -2.83
CA ASP A 508 -58.80 -12.40 -3.97
C ASP A 508 -58.80 -11.61 -5.28
N GLY A 509 -58.07 -10.53 -5.37
CA GLY A 509 -58.09 -9.62 -6.52
C GLY A 509 -57.43 -10.15 -7.79
N CYS A 510 -57.32 -9.29 -8.81
CA CYS A 510 -56.74 -9.65 -10.12
C CYS A 510 -55.26 -10.05 -10.10
N GLY A 511 -54.57 -9.88 -8.96
CA GLY A 511 -53.15 -10.24 -8.79
C GLY A 511 -52.21 -9.30 -9.52
N ILE A 512 -50.91 -9.59 -9.37
CA ILE A 512 -49.79 -8.81 -9.90
C ILE A 512 -48.92 -9.69 -10.80
N PRO A 513 -48.67 -9.31 -12.06
CA PRO A 513 -47.77 -10.04 -12.95
C PRO A 513 -46.35 -10.17 -12.37
N LYS A 514 -45.70 -11.34 -12.52
CA LYS A 514 -44.34 -11.59 -12.02
C LYS A 514 -43.30 -10.56 -12.46
N ALA A 515 -43.43 -10.05 -13.68
CA ALA A 515 -42.56 -8.99 -14.22
C ALA A 515 -42.66 -7.66 -13.46
N ASN A 516 -43.75 -7.42 -12.73
CA ASN A 516 -44.00 -6.20 -11.99
C ASN A 516 -43.66 -6.33 -10.50
N LEU A 517 -43.64 -7.54 -9.94
CA LEU A 517 -43.40 -7.77 -8.51
C LEU A 517 -42.12 -7.12 -7.98
N SER A 518 -41.06 -7.10 -8.76
CA SER A 518 -39.78 -6.45 -8.38
C SER A 518 -39.84 -4.93 -8.42
N LYS A 519 -40.88 -4.34 -9.08
CA LYS A 519 -40.99 -2.90 -9.31
C LYS A 519 -42.11 -2.24 -8.53
N ILE A 520 -43.01 -3.02 -7.88
CA ILE A 520 -44.20 -2.43 -7.20
C ILE A 520 -43.82 -1.52 -6.04
N PHE A 521 -42.61 -1.64 -5.49
CA PHE A 521 -42.12 -0.76 -4.44
C PHE A 521 -41.28 0.41 -4.97
N ASP A 522 -41.08 0.49 -6.29
CA ASP A 522 -40.40 1.63 -6.91
C ASP A 522 -41.31 2.87 -6.88
N PRO A 523 -40.81 4.05 -6.54
CA PRO A 523 -41.60 5.28 -6.57
C PRO A 523 -42.16 5.54 -7.97
N PHE A 524 -43.42 5.99 -8.00
CA PHE A 524 -44.19 6.30 -9.23
C PHE A 524 -44.54 5.09 -10.11
N PHE A 525 -44.23 3.87 -9.72
CA PHE A 525 -44.66 2.68 -10.44
C PHE A 525 -46.15 2.42 -10.21
N THR A 526 -46.94 2.40 -11.26
CA THR A 526 -48.37 2.09 -11.21
C THR A 526 -48.83 1.37 -12.48
N THR A 527 -49.74 0.43 -12.33
CA THR A 527 -50.45 -0.25 -13.43
C THR A 527 -51.87 0.34 -13.68
N LYS A 528 -52.27 1.31 -12.84
CA LYS A 528 -53.58 1.99 -12.98
C LYS A 528 -53.51 3.05 -14.07
N PRO A 529 -54.63 3.36 -14.74
CA PRO A 529 -54.73 4.43 -15.74
C PRO A 529 -54.25 5.78 -15.20
N VAL A 530 -53.78 6.65 -16.08
CA VAL A 530 -53.34 8.01 -15.74
C VAL A 530 -54.47 8.75 -15.00
N GLY A 531 -54.17 9.28 -13.81
CA GLY A 531 -55.09 9.96 -12.92
C GLY A 531 -55.78 9.06 -11.87
N LYS A 532 -55.63 7.72 -11.92
CA LYS A 532 -56.19 6.77 -10.93
C LYS A 532 -55.18 6.12 -10.00
N GLY A 533 -53.91 6.39 -10.18
CA GLY A 533 -52.85 5.86 -9.30
C GLY A 533 -51.62 6.73 -9.31
N THR A 534 -51.15 7.12 -8.11
CA THR A 534 -49.95 7.95 -7.92
C THR A 534 -48.64 7.14 -8.02
N GLY A 535 -48.71 5.79 -7.89
CA GLY A 535 -47.56 4.92 -7.81
C GLY A 535 -46.69 5.13 -6.55
N LEU A 536 -47.15 5.92 -5.56
CA LEU A 536 -46.40 6.25 -4.36
C LEU A 536 -46.79 5.42 -3.14
N GLY A 537 -47.98 4.82 -3.12
CA GLY A 537 -48.51 4.12 -1.93
C GLY A 537 -47.62 2.99 -1.44
N LEU A 538 -47.21 2.08 -2.31
CA LEU A 538 -46.38 0.93 -1.94
C LEU A 538 -44.92 1.32 -1.64
N SER A 539 -44.38 2.32 -2.31
CA SER A 539 -43.02 2.83 -2.02
C SER A 539 -42.96 3.50 -0.63
N ILE A 540 -44.04 4.21 -0.25
CA ILE A 540 -44.19 4.78 1.10
C ILE A 540 -44.29 3.66 2.15
N CYS A 541 -45.08 2.61 1.90
CA CYS A 541 -45.16 1.44 2.77
C CYS A 541 -43.79 0.81 2.99
N TYR A 542 -43.02 0.59 1.92
CA TYR A 542 -41.67 0.05 1.97
C TYR A 542 -40.74 0.94 2.83
N GLY A 543 -40.75 2.26 2.61
CA GLY A 543 -39.95 3.22 3.36
C GLY A 543 -40.29 3.23 4.85
N ILE A 544 -41.56 3.23 5.21
CA ILE A 544 -42.04 3.21 6.61
C ILE A 544 -41.62 1.91 7.30
N ILE A 545 -41.90 0.76 6.69
CA ILE A 545 -41.54 -0.54 7.29
C ILE A 545 -40.02 -0.70 7.44
N LYS A 546 -39.23 -0.27 6.46
CA LYS A 546 -37.75 -0.27 6.57
C LYS A 546 -37.25 0.65 7.66
N LYS A 547 -37.83 1.84 7.84
CA LYS A 547 -37.53 2.78 8.92
C LYS A 547 -37.77 2.16 10.31
N MET A 548 -38.79 1.30 10.42
CA MET A 548 -39.11 0.55 11.64
C MET A 548 -38.23 -0.70 11.83
N GLY A 549 -37.20 -0.93 10.97
CA GLY A 549 -36.33 -2.10 11.02
C GLY A 549 -36.95 -3.38 10.48
N GLY A 550 -38.15 -3.29 9.88
CA GLY A 550 -38.89 -4.41 9.34
C GLY A 550 -38.63 -4.70 7.86
N SER A 551 -39.43 -5.63 7.32
CA SER A 551 -39.47 -5.94 5.90
C SER A 551 -40.92 -6.10 5.41
N ILE A 552 -41.15 -5.77 4.13
CA ILE A 552 -42.40 -6.00 3.41
C ILE A 552 -42.11 -6.80 2.16
N GLU A 553 -42.92 -7.83 1.91
CA GLU A 553 -42.85 -8.72 0.76
C GLU A 553 -44.25 -8.85 0.16
N ALA A 554 -44.34 -9.00 -1.18
CA ALA A 554 -45.57 -9.29 -1.89
C ALA A 554 -45.46 -10.64 -2.60
N ARG A 555 -46.49 -11.46 -2.45
CA ARG A 555 -46.69 -12.70 -3.21
C ARG A 555 -48.00 -12.60 -3.96
N SER A 556 -47.99 -12.85 -5.26
CA SER A 556 -49.19 -12.69 -6.07
C SER A 556 -49.21 -13.65 -7.24
N VAL A 557 -50.44 -14.06 -7.61
CA VAL A 557 -50.73 -14.89 -8.77
C VAL A 557 -51.82 -14.18 -9.55
N ILE A 558 -51.68 -14.07 -10.87
CA ILE A 558 -52.70 -13.47 -11.73
C ILE A 558 -54.01 -14.22 -11.55
N ASP A 559 -55.11 -13.48 -11.36
CA ASP A 559 -56.45 -13.97 -11.05
C ASP A 559 -56.54 -14.87 -9.80
N GLY A 560 -55.51 -14.93 -8.98
CA GLY A 560 -55.45 -15.67 -7.72
C GLY A 560 -55.16 -14.78 -6.51
N GLY A 561 -55.16 -13.44 -6.69
CA GLY A 561 -55.00 -12.48 -5.61
C GLY A 561 -53.55 -12.10 -5.23
N THR A 562 -53.44 -11.29 -4.19
CA THR A 562 -52.16 -10.80 -3.68
C THR A 562 -52.08 -10.95 -2.15
N THR A 563 -50.93 -11.38 -1.65
CA THR A 563 -50.62 -11.42 -0.23
C THR A 563 -49.46 -10.49 0.06
N PHE A 564 -49.68 -9.44 0.85
CA PHE A 564 -48.61 -8.64 1.44
C PHE A 564 -48.23 -9.19 2.80
N ILE A 565 -46.94 -9.40 3.00
CA ILE A 565 -46.37 -9.94 4.24
C ILE A 565 -45.44 -8.87 4.83
N LEU A 566 -45.83 -8.37 6.00
CA LEU A 566 -45.03 -7.41 6.76
C LEU A 566 -44.39 -8.14 7.94
N LYS A 567 -43.12 -7.85 8.17
CA LYS A 567 -42.35 -8.38 9.29
C LYS A 567 -41.83 -7.21 10.13
N LEU A 568 -42.20 -7.16 11.41
CA LEU A 568 -41.76 -6.13 12.36
C LEU A 568 -40.96 -6.80 13.49
N PRO A 569 -39.67 -6.42 13.68
CA PRO A 569 -38.87 -6.98 14.77
C PRO A 569 -39.30 -6.43 16.11
N LEU A 570 -39.38 -7.32 17.11
CA LEU A 570 -39.53 -6.93 18.51
C LEU A 570 -38.16 -6.87 19.16
N PRO A 571 -37.86 -5.81 19.95
CA PRO A 571 -36.63 -5.76 20.73
C PRO A 571 -36.55 -6.94 21.70
N LYS A 572 -35.37 -7.51 21.92
CA LYS A 572 -35.17 -8.54 22.94
C LYS A 572 -35.65 -8.02 24.29
N SER A 573 -36.52 -8.75 24.95
CA SER A 573 -36.94 -8.45 26.30
C SER A 573 -35.73 -8.52 27.24
N GLU A 574 -35.45 -7.44 27.98
CA GLU A 574 -34.39 -7.39 29.00
C GLU A 574 -34.56 -8.41 30.16
N LYS A 575 -35.62 -9.23 30.15
CA LYS A 575 -35.95 -10.17 31.23
C LYS A 575 -35.43 -11.60 31.03
N GLU A 576 -34.68 -11.92 29.99
CA GLU A 576 -34.09 -13.26 29.78
C GLU A 576 -32.62 -13.38 30.22
N ASN A 577 -32.08 -12.37 30.88
CA ASN A 577 -30.74 -12.43 31.51
C ASN A 577 -30.82 -12.21 33.03
N SER A 578 -31.60 -13.03 33.74
CA SER A 578 -31.53 -13.12 35.20
C SER A 578 -31.44 -14.56 35.61
#